data_471c6cfbb8d7ff1b45b998a39be531f8
#
_entry.id   471c6cfbb8d7ff1b45b998a39be531f8
#
_cell.length_a   1.000
_cell.length_b   1.000
_cell.length_c   1.000
_cell.angle_alpha   90.00
_cell.angle_beta   90.00
_cell.angle_gamma   90.00
#
_symmetry.space_group_name_H-M   'P 1'
#
loop_
_entity.id
_entity.type
_entity.pdbx_description
1 polymer ?
#
loop_
_entity_poly.entity_id
_entity_poly.type
_entity_poly.pdbx_seq_one_letter_code
_entity_poly.pdbx_strand_id
1 'polypeptide(L)'
;MNINGFRLKVGILSPKDELNQFLDSGWLFENNNKHAINYTIIPDGFFKLIVIYIDGSLKQVKLVGLFDKSIPISTPANSVTFLLKFKLLASEYFFKHNIGSLLNNSKELDHDFWRINEFKVGSLQEYIHFIKKNCNITLTNKIPEKKRQLSQLIYSTYSTGNVTEIVHKIDWSHRQINRYLKKHIGISIKEYLNILKCAETYDQISEGELFPNGNYTDQPHFSKSIKKQTGTTPQKLYEGQNDQFVQLQLTNKR
;
A
#
# COMPACT_ATOMS: atom_id res chain seq x y z
N MET A 1 10.56 -3.52 14.83
CA MET A 1 9.84 -4.56 15.59
C MET A 1 10.55 -5.88 15.39
N ASN A 2 10.74 -6.65 16.44
CA ASN A 2 11.33 -7.99 16.35
C ASN A 2 10.46 -8.94 17.19
N ILE A 3 9.79 -9.89 16.55
CA ILE A 3 8.94 -10.88 17.22
C ILE A 3 9.36 -12.25 16.71
N ASN A 4 9.85 -13.11 17.61
CA ASN A 4 10.18 -14.51 17.31
C ASN A 4 11.01 -14.69 16.01
N GLY A 5 12.07 -13.88 15.81
CA GLY A 5 12.92 -13.96 14.61
C GLY A 5 12.39 -13.24 13.37
N PHE A 6 11.20 -12.61 13.48
CA PHE A 6 10.64 -11.76 12.43
C PHE A 6 10.90 -10.29 12.75
N ARG A 7 11.57 -9.59 11.85
CA ARG A 7 11.90 -8.19 11.99
C ARG A 7 11.22 -7.35 10.91
N LEU A 8 10.64 -6.23 11.33
CA LEU A 8 10.00 -5.29 10.43
C LEU A 8 10.52 -3.88 10.64
N LYS A 9 10.87 -3.22 9.54
CA LYS A 9 11.22 -1.80 9.50
C LYS A 9 10.35 -1.07 8.48
N VAL A 10 9.95 0.15 8.81
CA VAL A 10 9.20 1.05 7.94
C VAL A 10 10.01 2.30 7.68
N GLY A 11 10.05 2.74 6.44
CA GLY A 11 10.64 4.01 6.01
C GLY A 11 9.60 4.86 5.30
N ILE A 12 9.51 6.13 5.71
CA ILE A 12 8.63 7.13 5.09
C ILE A 12 9.52 8.14 4.38
N LEU A 13 9.10 8.58 3.20
CA LEU A 13 9.80 9.64 2.46
C LEU A 13 9.56 11.00 3.11
N SER A 14 10.57 11.88 3.02
CA SER A 14 10.37 13.29 3.34
C SER A 14 9.25 13.88 2.45
N PRO A 15 8.35 14.72 2.99
CA PRO A 15 7.34 15.41 2.19
C PRO A 15 7.92 16.24 1.02
N LYS A 16 9.18 16.66 1.11
CA LYS A 16 9.91 17.39 0.08
C LYS A 16 10.54 16.49 -1.00
N ASP A 17 10.50 15.15 -0.82
CA ASP A 17 11.04 14.24 -1.81
C ASP A 17 10.14 14.18 -3.04
N GLU A 18 10.73 14.30 -4.23
CA GLU A 18 10.00 14.24 -5.51
C GLU A 18 9.24 12.92 -5.70
N LEU A 19 9.72 11.83 -5.07
CA LEU A 19 9.04 10.54 -5.08
C LEU A 19 7.76 10.54 -4.25
N ASN A 20 7.55 11.48 -3.35
CA ASN A 20 6.40 11.47 -2.44
C ASN A 20 5.05 11.54 -3.16
N GLN A 21 5.00 12.06 -4.39
CA GLN A 21 3.78 12.01 -5.21
C GLN A 21 3.47 10.62 -5.78
N PHE A 22 4.44 9.70 -5.76
CA PHE A 22 4.35 8.35 -6.33
C PHE A 22 4.48 7.23 -5.30
N LEU A 23 5.31 7.43 -4.28
CA LEU A 23 5.62 6.46 -3.25
C LEU A 23 5.05 6.93 -1.91
N ASP A 24 4.37 6.04 -1.21
CA ASP A 24 3.86 6.28 0.13
C ASP A 24 4.90 5.92 1.19
N SER A 25 5.34 4.68 1.18
CA SER A 25 6.28 4.14 2.16
C SER A 25 7.06 2.95 1.62
N GLY A 26 8.18 2.66 2.28
CA GLY A 26 8.94 1.44 2.08
C GLY A 26 8.94 0.57 3.35
N TRP A 27 8.91 -0.73 3.17
CA TRP A 27 8.89 -1.71 4.25
C TRP A 27 9.95 -2.77 4.01
N LEU A 28 10.61 -3.18 5.09
CA LEU A 28 11.59 -4.27 5.09
C LEU A 28 11.15 -5.32 6.09
N PHE A 29 10.94 -6.54 5.59
CA PHE A 29 10.64 -7.72 6.38
C PHE A 29 11.84 -8.67 6.37
N GLU A 30 12.30 -9.07 7.53
CA GLU A 30 13.38 -10.05 7.70
C GLU A 30 12.81 -11.25 8.47
N ASN A 31 12.76 -12.42 7.83
CA ASN A 31 12.40 -13.67 8.48
C ASN A 31 13.65 -14.52 8.66
N ASN A 32 14.19 -14.54 9.86
CA ASN A 32 15.38 -15.31 10.22
C ASN A 32 15.05 -16.71 10.74
N ASN A 33 13.78 -17.12 10.69
CA ASN A 33 13.36 -18.45 11.12
C ASN A 33 13.63 -19.49 10.04
N LYS A 34 13.75 -20.74 10.47
CA LYS A 34 13.87 -21.91 9.58
C LYS A 34 12.54 -22.34 8.94
N HIS A 35 11.44 -21.66 9.24
CA HIS A 35 10.10 -21.90 8.71
C HIS A 35 9.48 -20.61 8.17
N ALA A 36 8.54 -20.76 7.27
CA ALA A 36 7.77 -19.65 6.74
C ALA A 36 6.85 -19.07 7.81
N ILE A 37 6.60 -17.75 7.76
CA ILE A 37 5.64 -17.05 8.62
C ILE A 37 4.44 -16.66 7.78
N ASN A 38 3.26 -17.07 8.24
CA ASN A 38 1.99 -16.75 7.60
C ASN A 38 1.31 -15.59 8.33
N TYR A 39 0.76 -14.66 7.56
CA TYR A 39 -0.04 -13.55 8.08
C TYR A 39 -1.04 -13.07 7.04
N THR A 40 -1.94 -12.18 7.46
CA THR A 40 -2.96 -11.61 6.57
C THR A 40 -2.63 -10.15 6.30
N ILE A 41 -2.64 -9.77 5.02
CA ILE A 41 -2.63 -8.36 4.61
C ILE A 41 -4.08 -7.89 4.47
N ILE A 42 -4.40 -6.74 5.06
CA ILE A 42 -5.66 -6.05 4.89
C ILE A 42 -5.52 -4.92 3.86
N PRO A 43 -6.62 -4.53 3.17
CA PRO A 43 -6.59 -3.47 2.17
C PRO A 43 -6.08 -2.15 2.73
N ASP A 44 -5.11 -1.53 2.08
CA ASP A 44 -4.48 -0.28 2.52
C ASP A 44 -4.52 0.84 1.45
N GLY A 45 -5.09 0.55 0.28
CA GLY A 45 -5.22 1.52 -0.80
C GLY A 45 -3.98 1.73 -1.67
N PHE A 46 -2.94 0.91 -1.51
CA PHE A 46 -1.71 1.02 -2.30
C PHE A 46 -1.44 -0.25 -3.10
N PHE A 47 -0.96 -0.10 -4.32
CA PHE A 47 -0.33 -1.20 -5.04
C PHE A 47 1.17 -1.26 -4.68
N LYS A 48 1.85 -2.37 -4.95
CA LYS A 48 3.15 -2.64 -4.34
C LYS A 48 4.15 -3.23 -5.32
N LEU A 49 5.43 -2.86 -5.15
CA LEU A 49 6.55 -3.64 -5.67
C LEU A 49 7.13 -4.44 -4.50
N ILE A 50 7.21 -5.76 -4.67
CA ILE A 50 7.75 -6.69 -3.68
C ILE A 50 8.97 -7.36 -4.27
N VAL A 51 10.07 -7.34 -3.53
CA VAL A 51 11.33 -8.00 -3.90
C VAL A 51 11.75 -8.92 -2.78
N ILE A 52 11.94 -10.20 -3.10
CA ILE A 52 12.22 -11.26 -2.13
C ILE A 52 13.59 -11.85 -2.39
N TYR A 53 14.42 -11.82 -1.37
CA TYR A 53 15.69 -12.54 -1.28
C TYR A 53 15.54 -13.70 -0.32
N ILE A 54 16.09 -14.88 -0.67
CA ILE A 54 16.17 -16.06 0.19
C ILE A 54 17.64 -16.47 0.21
N ASP A 55 18.18 -16.68 1.41
CA ASP A 55 19.60 -16.99 1.61
C ASP A 55 20.53 -16.00 0.88
N GLY A 56 20.18 -14.71 0.92
CA GLY A 56 20.92 -13.64 0.26
C GLY A 56 20.79 -13.53 -1.26
N SER A 57 20.08 -14.46 -1.90
CA SER A 57 19.89 -14.50 -3.35
C SER A 57 18.54 -13.95 -3.77
N LEU A 58 18.49 -13.10 -4.80
CA LEU A 58 17.25 -12.61 -5.39
C LEU A 58 16.41 -13.78 -5.94
N LYS A 59 15.16 -13.89 -5.49
CA LYS A 59 14.25 -14.96 -5.89
C LYS A 59 13.05 -14.46 -6.66
N GLN A 60 12.47 -13.33 -6.26
CA GLN A 60 11.27 -12.80 -6.89
C GLN A 60 11.25 -11.28 -6.92
N VAL A 61 10.74 -10.75 -8.02
CA VAL A 61 10.33 -9.35 -8.18
C VAL A 61 8.87 -9.36 -8.61
N LYS A 62 7.97 -8.81 -7.79
CA LYS A 62 6.52 -8.84 -8.03
C LYS A 62 5.91 -7.46 -8.05
N LEU A 63 5.12 -7.18 -9.06
CA LEU A 63 4.19 -6.06 -9.07
C LEU A 63 2.83 -6.57 -8.59
N VAL A 64 2.38 -6.06 -7.46
CA VAL A 64 1.15 -6.46 -6.78
C VAL A 64 0.13 -5.35 -6.92
N GLY A 65 -1.04 -5.66 -7.47
CA GLY A 65 -2.13 -4.71 -7.62
C GLY A 65 -2.77 -4.29 -6.30
N LEU A 66 -3.79 -3.49 -6.38
CA LEU A 66 -4.60 -3.13 -5.23
C LEU A 66 -5.34 -4.37 -4.70
N PHE A 67 -5.47 -4.46 -3.38
CA PHE A 67 -6.38 -5.40 -2.73
C PHE A 67 -7.62 -4.66 -2.23
N ASP A 68 -8.80 -5.20 -2.52
CA ASP A 68 -10.08 -4.74 -1.98
C ASP A 68 -10.66 -5.68 -0.91
N LYS A 69 -9.91 -6.72 -0.56
CA LYS A 69 -10.20 -7.71 0.49
C LYS A 69 -8.92 -8.22 1.12
N SER A 70 -9.03 -8.80 2.30
CA SER A 70 -7.91 -9.42 3.01
C SER A 70 -7.35 -10.61 2.25
N ILE A 71 -6.02 -10.76 2.26
CA ILE A 71 -5.31 -11.84 1.55
C ILE A 71 -4.31 -12.48 2.51
N PRO A 72 -4.34 -13.82 2.67
CA PRO A 72 -3.28 -14.53 3.37
C PRO A 72 -2.00 -14.51 2.54
N ILE A 73 -0.88 -14.25 3.21
CA ILE A 73 0.45 -14.30 2.60
C ILE A 73 1.41 -15.08 3.46
N SER A 74 2.50 -15.51 2.86
CA SER A 74 3.58 -16.24 3.52
C SER A 74 4.92 -15.57 3.21
N THR A 75 5.69 -15.29 4.27
CA THR A 75 7.09 -14.85 4.14
C THR A 75 7.98 -16.08 4.27
N PRO A 76 8.78 -16.43 3.25
CA PRO A 76 9.63 -17.62 3.28
C PRO A 76 10.62 -17.63 4.44
N ALA A 77 11.09 -18.81 4.82
CA ALA A 77 12.21 -18.99 5.75
C ALA A 77 13.47 -18.28 5.23
N ASN A 78 14.34 -17.81 6.12
CA ASN A 78 15.63 -17.19 5.79
C ASN A 78 15.52 -16.12 4.69
N SER A 79 14.48 -15.26 4.76
CA SER A 79 14.19 -14.29 3.69
C SER A 79 14.27 -12.85 4.15
N VAL A 80 14.64 -12.00 3.19
CA VAL A 80 14.55 -10.54 3.26
C VAL A 80 13.60 -10.07 2.17
N THR A 81 12.54 -9.38 2.56
CA THR A 81 11.54 -8.85 1.63
C THR A 81 11.49 -7.34 1.71
N PHE A 82 11.77 -6.67 0.60
CA PHE A 82 11.52 -5.25 0.41
C PHE A 82 10.15 -5.06 -0.22
N LEU A 83 9.34 -4.18 0.36
CA LEU A 83 8.03 -3.81 -0.15
C LEU A 83 7.95 -2.30 -0.27
N LEU A 84 7.64 -1.80 -1.46
CA LEU A 84 7.36 -0.38 -1.70
C LEU A 84 5.88 -0.19 -2.01
N LYS A 85 5.22 0.73 -1.29
CA LYS A 85 3.81 1.09 -1.48
C LYS A 85 3.72 2.30 -2.41
N PHE A 86 2.98 2.16 -3.50
CA PHE A 86 2.86 3.19 -4.52
C PHE A 86 1.47 3.81 -4.57
N LYS A 87 1.47 5.14 -4.78
CA LYS A 87 0.29 5.97 -4.99
C LYS A 87 -0.21 5.89 -6.45
N LEU A 88 -1.42 6.35 -6.69
CA LEU A 88 -2.13 6.29 -7.97
C LEU A 88 -1.26 6.67 -9.20
N LEU A 89 -0.55 7.80 -9.14
CA LEU A 89 0.24 8.28 -10.27
C LEU A 89 1.36 7.33 -10.69
N ALA A 90 1.92 6.56 -9.78
CA ALA A 90 3.00 5.65 -10.10
C ALA A 90 2.59 4.55 -11.09
N SER A 91 1.32 4.16 -11.14
CA SER A 91 0.81 3.18 -12.10
C SER A 91 1.06 3.60 -13.54
N GLU A 92 0.87 4.88 -13.85
CA GLU A 92 1.00 5.44 -15.19
C GLU A 92 2.45 5.87 -15.50
N TYR A 93 3.12 6.49 -14.54
CA TYR A 93 4.38 7.17 -14.79
C TYR A 93 5.62 6.34 -14.50
N PHE A 94 5.54 5.39 -13.56
CA PHE A 94 6.66 4.53 -13.22
C PHE A 94 6.58 3.17 -13.91
N PHE A 95 5.43 2.50 -13.76
CA PHE A 95 5.30 1.12 -14.20
C PHE A 95 4.86 1.01 -15.67
N LYS A 96 4.16 2.03 -16.21
CA LYS A 96 3.56 2.01 -17.56
C LYS A 96 2.68 0.76 -17.79
N HIS A 97 2.15 0.20 -16.71
CA HIS A 97 1.31 -0.97 -16.70
C HIS A 97 -0.13 -0.63 -16.33
N ASN A 98 -1.06 -1.42 -16.83
CA ASN A 98 -2.44 -1.38 -16.38
C ASN A 98 -2.55 -2.10 -15.03
N ILE A 99 -2.23 -1.40 -13.93
CA ILE A 99 -2.32 -1.96 -12.58
C ILE A 99 -3.75 -2.38 -12.25
N GLY A 100 -4.76 -1.74 -12.86
CA GLY A 100 -6.16 -2.11 -12.68
C GLY A 100 -6.47 -3.56 -13.06
N SER A 101 -5.74 -4.15 -14.01
CA SER A 101 -5.88 -5.58 -14.35
C SER A 101 -5.31 -6.53 -13.29
N LEU A 102 -4.55 -6.00 -12.34
CA LEU A 102 -3.96 -6.74 -11.23
C LEU A 102 -4.77 -6.60 -9.93
N LEU A 103 -6.02 -6.13 -9.98
CA LEU A 103 -6.87 -6.08 -8.79
C LEU A 103 -6.94 -7.45 -8.12
N ASN A 104 -6.61 -7.54 -6.82
CA ASN A 104 -6.50 -8.77 -6.04
C ASN A 104 -5.52 -9.82 -6.62
N ASN A 105 -4.56 -9.37 -7.40
CA ASN A 105 -3.59 -10.25 -8.08
C ASN A 105 -2.21 -9.62 -8.14
N SER A 106 -1.24 -10.38 -8.63
CA SER A 106 0.13 -9.93 -8.85
C SER A 106 0.68 -10.44 -10.18
N LYS A 107 1.70 -9.76 -10.69
CA LYS A 107 2.49 -10.17 -11.85
C LYS A 107 3.95 -10.27 -11.43
N GLU A 108 4.62 -11.33 -11.82
CA GLU A 108 6.07 -11.45 -11.72
C GLU A 108 6.74 -10.55 -12.77
N LEU A 109 7.77 -9.85 -12.35
CA LEU A 109 8.61 -9.02 -13.21
C LEU A 109 9.97 -9.67 -13.38
N ASP A 110 10.65 -9.31 -14.46
CA ASP A 110 12.02 -9.75 -14.68
C ASP A 110 12.95 -9.22 -13.57
N HIS A 111 13.96 -9.99 -13.20
CA HIS A 111 14.89 -9.62 -12.14
C HIS A 111 15.70 -8.35 -12.45
N ASP A 112 15.86 -8.01 -13.72
CA ASP A 112 16.53 -6.78 -14.19
C ASP A 112 15.61 -5.54 -14.19
N PHE A 113 14.32 -5.70 -13.85
CA PHE A 113 13.40 -4.57 -13.73
C PHE A 113 13.98 -3.52 -12.76
N TRP A 114 14.17 -2.30 -13.24
CA TRP A 114 14.89 -1.23 -12.53
C TRP A 114 16.26 -1.66 -12.00
N ARG A 115 16.94 -2.57 -12.68
CA ARG A 115 18.24 -3.14 -12.31
C ARG A 115 18.26 -3.79 -10.91
N ILE A 116 17.11 -4.32 -10.43
CA ILE A 116 16.99 -4.90 -9.08
C ILE A 116 17.99 -6.05 -8.85
N ASN A 117 18.33 -6.80 -9.90
CA ASN A 117 19.36 -7.85 -9.86
C ASN A 117 20.77 -7.33 -9.48
N GLU A 118 21.02 -6.03 -9.57
CA GLU A 118 22.30 -5.42 -9.17
C GLU A 118 22.29 -4.94 -7.70
N PHE A 119 21.11 -4.89 -7.06
CA PHE A 119 21.02 -4.49 -5.66
C PHE A 119 21.45 -5.62 -4.75
N LYS A 120 22.45 -5.35 -3.91
CA LYS A 120 22.86 -6.24 -2.83
C LYS A 120 21.98 -5.97 -1.60
N VAL A 121 21.56 -7.05 -0.92
CA VAL A 121 20.72 -6.93 0.30
C VAL A 121 21.41 -5.99 1.29
N GLY A 122 20.69 -4.94 1.68
CA GLY A 122 21.15 -3.87 2.56
C GLY A 122 20.00 -3.31 3.40
N SER A 123 20.13 -2.09 3.85
CA SER A 123 19.09 -1.39 4.59
C SER A 123 17.94 -0.95 3.70
N LEU A 124 16.79 -0.64 4.32
CA LEU A 124 15.63 -0.10 3.62
C LEU A 124 15.94 1.26 2.95
N GLN A 125 16.75 2.09 3.59
CA GLN A 125 17.15 3.39 3.07
C GLN A 125 18.01 3.24 1.81
N GLU A 126 18.95 2.31 1.82
CA GLU A 126 19.78 1.99 0.64
C GLU A 126 18.90 1.47 -0.51
N TYR A 127 17.90 0.64 -0.21
CA TYR A 127 16.98 0.13 -1.22
C TYR A 127 16.12 1.26 -1.82
N ILE A 128 15.53 2.13 -1.00
CA ILE A 128 14.76 3.29 -1.47
C ILE A 128 15.65 4.20 -2.35
N HIS A 129 16.87 4.47 -1.93
CA HIS A 129 17.84 5.26 -2.71
C HIS A 129 18.17 4.59 -4.04
N PHE A 130 18.41 3.28 -4.04
CA PHE A 130 18.67 2.49 -5.25
C PHE A 130 17.51 2.56 -6.24
N ILE A 131 16.27 2.36 -5.76
CA ILE A 131 15.08 2.46 -6.60
C ILE A 131 14.93 3.89 -7.16
N LYS A 132 15.14 4.92 -6.33
CA LYS A 132 15.10 6.32 -6.78
C LYS A 132 16.05 6.60 -7.93
N LYS A 133 17.25 6.02 -7.90
CA LYS A 133 18.25 6.17 -8.95
C LYS A 133 17.89 5.44 -10.24
N ASN A 134 17.20 4.30 -10.15
CA ASN A 134 16.96 3.41 -11.29
C ASN A 134 15.53 3.46 -11.84
N CYS A 135 14.53 3.92 -11.06
CA CYS A 135 13.21 4.23 -11.59
C CYS A 135 13.28 5.56 -12.38
N ASN A 136 12.78 5.58 -13.59
CA ASN A 136 12.86 6.71 -14.53
C ASN A 136 12.06 7.93 -14.01
N ILE A 137 12.61 8.70 -13.05
CA ILE A 137 11.95 9.88 -12.43
C ILE A 137 11.83 11.07 -13.39
N THR A 138 12.59 11.09 -14.49
CA THR A 138 12.56 12.18 -15.49
C THR A 138 11.19 12.46 -16.10
N LEU A 139 10.19 11.62 -15.82
CA LEU A 139 8.80 11.80 -16.28
C LEU A 139 7.95 12.72 -15.40
N THR A 140 8.43 13.15 -14.23
CA THR A 140 7.66 13.95 -13.26
C THR A 140 7.21 15.31 -13.80
N ASN A 141 8.03 15.93 -14.66
CA ASN A 141 7.73 17.24 -15.26
C ASN A 141 6.61 17.21 -16.30
N LYS A 142 6.12 16.03 -16.70
CA LYS A 142 5.10 15.85 -17.74
C LYS A 142 3.73 15.42 -17.21
N ILE A 143 3.52 15.42 -15.89
CA ILE A 143 2.23 15.02 -15.31
C ILE A 143 1.23 16.16 -15.54
N PRO A 144 0.11 15.94 -16.27
CA PRO A 144 -0.95 16.93 -16.42
C PRO A 144 -1.48 17.36 -15.06
N GLU A 145 -1.69 18.67 -14.91
CA GLU A 145 -2.08 19.27 -13.61
C GLU A 145 -3.34 18.64 -13.03
N LYS A 146 -4.36 18.36 -13.84
CA LYS A 146 -5.59 17.67 -13.37
C LYS A 146 -5.34 16.30 -12.74
N LYS A 147 -4.36 15.52 -13.24
CA LYS A 147 -4.00 14.23 -12.64
C LYS A 147 -3.26 14.40 -11.32
N ARG A 148 -2.39 15.41 -11.24
CA ARG A 148 -1.67 15.77 -10.02
C ARG A 148 -2.66 16.19 -8.94
N GLN A 149 -3.58 17.10 -9.27
CA GLN A 149 -4.63 17.55 -8.37
C GLN A 149 -5.54 16.40 -7.92
N LEU A 150 -5.95 15.48 -8.83
CA LEU A 150 -6.73 14.31 -8.46
C LEU A 150 -6.00 13.46 -7.41
N SER A 151 -4.74 13.15 -7.65
CA SER A 151 -3.93 12.38 -6.72
C SER A 151 -3.79 13.09 -5.36
N GLN A 152 -3.46 14.37 -5.37
CA GLN A 152 -3.33 15.16 -4.15
C GLN A 152 -4.64 15.20 -3.37
N LEU A 153 -5.77 15.47 -4.01
CA LEU A 153 -7.08 15.50 -3.36
C LEU A 153 -7.45 14.14 -2.77
N ILE A 154 -7.25 13.04 -3.50
CA ILE A 154 -7.49 11.70 -2.97
C ILE A 154 -6.75 11.50 -1.66
N TYR A 155 -5.42 11.76 -1.62
CA TYR A 155 -4.59 11.48 -0.43
C TYR A 155 -4.65 12.56 0.66
N SER A 156 -5.27 13.73 0.42
CA SER A 156 -5.50 14.76 1.44
C SER A 156 -6.90 14.76 2.01
N THR A 157 -7.90 14.19 1.32
CA THR A 157 -9.31 14.25 1.70
C THR A 157 -9.99 12.89 1.83
N TYR A 158 -9.24 11.78 1.74
CA TYR A 158 -9.85 10.45 1.80
C TYR A 158 -10.59 10.19 3.14
N SER A 159 -10.12 10.79 4.21
CA SER A 159 -10.78 10.70 5.53
C SER A 159 -12.22 11.23 5.52
N THR A 160 -12.50 12.28 4.76
CA THR A 160 -13.85 12.83 4.61
C THR A 160 -14.70 12.03 3.62
N GLY A 161 -14.08 11.29 2.70
CA GLY A 161 -14.73 10.38 1.74
C GLY A 161 -15.68 11.05 0.74
N ASN A 162 -15.58 12.37 0.54
CA ASN A 162 -16.53 13.11 -0.27
C ASN A 162 -16.16 13.14 -1.76
N VAL A 163 -16.69 12.16 -2.52
CA VAL A 163 -16.50 12.08 -3.98
C VAL A 163 -16.96 13.35 -4.69
N THR A 164 -18.06 13.97 -4.23
CA THR A 164 -18.63 15.18 -4.84
C THR A 164 -17.66 16.35 -4.74
N GLU A 165 -16.99 16.49 -3.60
CA GLU A 165 -15.98 17.52 -3.40
C GLU A 165 -14.80 17.36 -4.36
N ILE A 166 -14.30 16.13 -4.54
CA ILE A 166 -13.22 15.83 -5.48
C ILE A 166 -13.63 16.18 -6.91
N VAL A 167 -14.84 15.78 -7.33
CA VAL A 167 -15.38 16.06 -8.67
C VAL A 167 -15.46 17.58 -8.92
N HIS A 168 -15.96 18.34 -7.96
CA HIS A 168 -16.07 19.79 -8.08
C HIS A 168 -14.73 20.53 -8.20
N LYS A 169 -13.68 20.00 -7.53
CA LYS A 169 -12.35 20.66 -7.51
C LYS A 169 -11.50 20.38 -8.76
N ILE A 170 -11.80 19.34 -9.56
CA ILE A 170 -10.87 18.86 -10.61
C ILE A 170 -11.32 19.19 -12.03
N ASP A 171 -12.49 19.71 -12.27
CA ASP A 171 -13.04 19.90 -13.63
C ASP A 171 -12.93 18.59 -14.49
N TRP A 172 -13.17 17.45 -13.85
CA TRP A 172 -13.42 16.16 -14.47
C TRP A 172 -14.78 15.63 -14.04
N SER A 173 -15.54 15.08 -14.97
CA SER A 173 -16.80 14.42 -14.63
C SER A 173 -16.52 13.16 -13.78
N HIS A 174 -17.48 12.78 -12.96
CA HIS A 174 -17.44 11.53 -12.18
C HIS A 174 -17.12 10.30 -13.07
N ARG A 175 -17.63 10.29 -14.31
CA ARG A 175 -17.35 9.24 -15.31
C ARG A 175 -15.89 9.23 -15.74
N GLN A 176 -15.27 10.39 -15.95
CA GLN A 176 -13.84 10.48 -16.32
C GLN A 176 -12.94 10.02 -15.18
N ILE A 177 -13.22 10.44 -13.94
CA ILE A 177 -12.48 10.00 -12.77
C ILE A 177 -12.57 8.47 -12.61
N ASN A 178 -13.77 7.90 -12.67
CA ASN A 178 -13.96 6.46 -12.56
C ASN A 178 -13.26 5.69 -13.68
N ARG A 179 -13.29 6.17 -14.91
CA ARG A 179 -12.59 5.55 -16.04
C ARG A 179 -11.07 5.54 -15.79
N TYR A 180 -10.54 6.65 -15.28
CA TYR A 180 -9.13 6.78 -14.95
C TYR A 180 -8.73 5.80 -13.81
N LEU A 181 -9.45 5.80 -12.69
CA LEU A 181 -9.13 4.91 -11.57
C LEU A 181 -9.29 3.43 -11.94
N LYS A 182 -10.37 3.05 -12.63
CA LYS A 182 -10.57 1.66 -13.06
C LYS A 182 -9.43 1.18 -13.96
N LYS A 183 -8.93 2.02 -14.87
CA LYS A 183 -7.77 1.69 -15.70
C LYS A 183 -6.51 1.51 -14.84
N HIS A 184 -6.25 2.40 -13.90
CA HIS A 184 -4.95 2.47 -13.21
C HIS A 184 -4.88 1.66 -11.91
N ILE A 185 -6.01 1.44 -11.22
CA ILE A 185 -6.07 0.70 -9.94
C ILE A 185 -7.21 -0.32 -9.85
N GLY A 186 -8.09 -0.42 -10.85
CA GLY A 186 -9.08 -1.49 -10.99
C GLY A 186 -10.45 -1.21 -10.35
N ILE A 187 -10.62 -0.14 -9.56
CA ILE A 187 -11.84 0.15 -8.81
C ILE A 187 -12.35 1.58 -9.05
N SER A 188 -13.57 1.87 -8.61
CA SER A 188 -14.17 3.21 -8.67
C SER A 188 -13.59 4.15 -7.61
N ILE A 189 -13.77 5.47 -7.80
CA ILE A 189 -13.38 6.47 -6.80
C ILE A 189 -14.03 6.22 -5.44
N LYS A 190 -15.32 5.85 -5.42
CA LYS A 190 -16.05 5.58 -4.19
C LYS A 190 -15.48 4.38 -3.43
N GLU A 191 -15.18 3.29 -4.13
CA GLU A 191 -14.55 2.09 -3.54
C GLU A 191 -13.15 2.42 -3.03
N TYR A 192 -12.37 3.17 -3.80
CA TYR A 192 -11.01 3.56 -3.42
C TYR A 192 -10.97 4.42 -2.15
N LEU A 193 -11.80 5.45 -2.08
CA LEU A 193 -11.90 6.30 -0.89
C LEU A 193 -12.37 5.50 0.34
N ASN A 194 -13.27 4.53 0.16
CA ASN A 194 -13.69 3.66 1.26
C ASN A 194 -12.54 2.78 1.78
N ILE A 195 -11.67 2.27 0.90
CA ILE A 195 -10.49 1.50 1.33
C ILE A 195 -9.55 2.41 2.12
N LEU A 196 -9.21 3.58 1.59
CA LEU A 196 -8.31 4.53 2.27
C LEU A 196 -8.87 4.99 3.63
N LYS A 197 -10.17 5.28 3.68
CA LYS A 197 -10.88 5.63 4.91
C LYS A 197 -10.84 4.54 5.97
N CYS A 198 -11.02 3.27 5.58
CA CYS A 198 -10.87 2.15 6.50
C CYS A 198 -9.42 2.01 6.97
N ALA A 199 -8.46 2.12 6.04
CA ALA A 199 -7.04 1.98 6.36
C ALA A 199 -6.55 3.00 7.39
N GLU A 200 -7.09 4.23 7.38
CA GLU A 200 -6.78 5.27 8.37
C GLU A 200 -7.15 4.87 9.80
N THR A 201 -8.15 4.01 9.97
CA THR A 201 -8.61 3.59 11.31
C THR A 201 -7.85 2.40 11.87
N TYR A 202 -6.97 1.75 11.10
CA TYR A 202 -6.30 0.54 11.56
C TYR A 202 -5.38 0.80 12.76
N ASP A 203 -4.73 1.95 12.79
CA ASP A 203 -3.86 2.36 13.91
C ASP A 203 -4.69 2.45 15.20
N GLN A 204 -5.81 3.17 15.15
CA GLN A 204 -6.73 3.35 16.26
C GLN A 204 -7.35 2.03 16.72
N ILE A 205 -7.74 1.15 15.79
CA ILE A 205 -8.21 -0.21 16.12
C ILE A 205 -7.13 -0.98 16.85
N SER A 206 -5.86 -0.86 16.44
CA SER A 206 -4.74 -1.54 17.09
C SER A 206 -4.47 -1.06 18.51
N GLU A 207 -4.85 0.17 18.83
CA GLU A 207 -4.77 0.80 20.14
C GLU A 207 -6.01 0.52 21.03
N GLY A 208 -7.00 -0.21 20.48
CA GLY A 208 -8.25 -0.56 21.18
C GLY A 208 -9.39 0.44 20.96
N GLU A 209 -9.22 1.43 20.10
CA GLU A 209 -10.29 2.36 19.72
C GLU A 209 -11.19 1.70 18.67
N LEU A 210 -12.22 1.02 19.13
CA LEU A 210 -13.09 0.19 18.29
C LEU A 210 -14.19 0.96 17.56
N PHE A 211 -14.30 2.25 17.80
CA PHE A 211 -15.12 3.21 17.05
C PHE A 211 -14.42 4.56 17.01
N PRO A 212 -13.45 4.73 16.12
CA PRO A 212 -12.70 6.00 16.02
C PRO A 212 -13.61 7.15 15.63
N ASN A 213 -13.37 8.31 16.26
CA ASN A 213 -14.10 9.53 15.99
C ASN A 213 -13.82 10.05 14.57
N GLY A 214 -14.87 10.52 13.90
CA GLY A 214 -14.74 11.54 12.87
C GLY A 214 -15.29 11.24 11.48
N ASN A 215 -15.26 10.02 10.96
CA ASN A 215 -15.56 9.82 9.53
C ASN A 215 -16.69 8.82 9.23
N TYR A 216 -17.31 8.29 10.28
CA TYR A 216 -18.44 7.36 10.16
C TYR A 216 -19.65 7.91 10.90
N THR A 217 -20.84 7.71 10.34
CA THR A 217 -22.10 8.23 10.89
C THR A 217 -22.42 7.61 12.24
N ASP A 218 -22.13 6.30 12.37
CA ASP A 218 -22.41 5.52 13.58
C ASP A 218 -21.51 4.28 13.64
N GLN A 219 -21.47 3.63 14.81
CA GLN A 219 -20.69 2.42 15.05
C GLN A 219 -21.12 1.22 14.17
N PRO A 220 -22.39 0.95 13.92
CA PRO A 220 -22.82 -0.10 12.98
C PRO A 220 -22.29 0.11 11.57
N HIS A 221 -22.32 1.34 11.05
CA HIS A 221 -21.80 1.67 9.72
C HIS A 221 -20.28 1.48 9.67
N PHE A 222 -19.54 1.93 10.68
CA PHE A 222 -18.10 1.68 10.82
C PHE A 222 -17.79 0.19 10.82
N SER A 223 -18.42 -0.59 11.72
CA SER A 223 -18.19 -2.03 11.85
C SER A 223 -18.49 -2.79 10.56
N LYS A 224 -19.57 -2.43 9.85
CA LYS A 224 -19.92 -2.99 8.54
C LYS A 224 -18.88 -2.68 7.47
N SER A 225 -18.35 -1.45 7.47
CA SER A 225 -17.31 -1.00 6.53
C SER A 225 -16.02 -1.78 6.74
N ILE A 226 -15.53 -1.86 7.99
CA ILE A 226 -14.34 -2.64 8.34
C ILE A 226 -14.53 -4.11 7.98
N LYS A 227 -15.66 -4.73 8.37
CA LYS A 227 -15.93 -6.13 8.05
C LYS A 227 -15.96 -6.40 6.54
N LYS A 228 -16.48 -5.46 5.74
CA LYS A 228 -16.48 -5.58 4.27
C LYS A 228 -15.06 -5.62 3.70
N GLN A 229 -14.15 -4.77 4.23
CA GLN A 229 -12.77 -4.64 3.74
C GLN A 229 -11.86 -5.76 4.27
N THR A 230 -11.99 -6.10 5.55
CA THR A 230 -11.04 -6.99 6.24
C THR A 230 -11.55 -8.42 6.43
N GLY A 231 -12.85 -8.66 6.17
CA GLY A 231 -13.50 -9.94 6.43
C GLY A 231 -13.91 -10.15 7.90
N THR A 232 -13.51 -9.24 8.81
CA THR A 232 -13.73 -9.39 10.26
C THR A 232 -14.16 -8.07 10.91
N THR A 233 -14.65 -8.12 12.15
CA THR A 233 -15.10 -6.92 12.89
C THR A 233 -13.90 -6.18 13.51
N PRO A 234 -14.04 -4.88 13.87
CA PRO A 234 -13.00 -4.13 14.58
C PRO A 234 -12.53 -4.84 15.85
N GLN A 235 -13.46 -5.40 16.65
CA GLN A 235 -13.14 -6.16 17.84
C GLN A 235 -12.24 -7.36 17.55
N LYS A 236 -12.59 -8.17 16.55
CA LYS A 236 -11.78 -9.34 16.16
C LYS A 236 -10.43 -8.95 15.53
N LEU A 237 -10.35 -7.80 14.84
CA LEU A 237 -9.08 -7.25 14.38
C LEU A 237 -8.18 -6.90 15.56
N TYR A 238 -8.73 -6.24 16.58
CA TYR A 238 -8.01 -5.89 17.81
C TYR A 238 -7.52 -7.14 18.56
N GLU A 239 -8.39 -8.11 18.77
CA GLU A 239 -8.06 -9.37 19.47
C GLU A 239 -7.04 -10.22 18.70
N GLY A 240 -7.07 -10.21 17.36
CA GLY A 240 -6.18 -10.96 16.49
C GLY A 240 -4.85 -10.27 16.15
N GLN A 241 -4.51 -9.14 16.78
CA GLN A 241 -3.32 -8.33 16.45
C GLN A 241 -2.00 -9.10 16.52
N ASN A 242 -1.89 -10.08 17.39
CA ASN A 242 -0.60 -10.64 17.76
C ASN A 242 0.00 -11.56 16.70
N ASP A 243 -0.80 -12.16 15.78
CA ASP A 243 -0.29 -13.17 14.86
C ASP A 243 -0.88 -13.11 13.43
N GLN A 244 -1.90 -12.28 13.15
CA GLN A 244 -2.64 -12.38 11.88
C GLN A 244 -2.57 -11.15 10.96
N PHE A 245 -2.42 -9.93 11.51
CA PHE A 245 -2.52 -8.70 10.71
C PHE A 245 -1.28 -7.82 10.84
N VAL A 246 -0.40 -7.89 9.85
CA VAL A 246 0.88 -7.16 9.87
C VAL A 246 0.71 -5.64 9.98
N GLN A 247 -0.31 -5.08 9.33
CA GLN A 247 -0.52 -3.63 9.38
C GLN A 247 -0.87 -3.13 10.79
N LEU A 248 -1.61 -3.91 11.57
CA LEU A 248 -1.98 -3.53 12.94
C LEU A 248 -0.82 -3.63 13.93
N GLN A 249 0.16 -4.49 13.65
CA GLN A 249 1.35 -4.62 14.51
C GLN A 249 2.32 -3.43 14.37
N LEU A 250 2.23 -2.66 13.28
CA LEU A 250 3.14 -1.57 12.98
C LEU A 250 2.84 -0.28 13.72
N THR A 251 1.62 -0.11 14.15
CA THR A 251 1.08 1.13 14.68
C THR A 251 1.38 1.31 16.16
N ASN A 252 1.50 0.23 16.91
CA ASN A 252 1.83 0.26 18.33
C ASN A 252 3.26 0.78 18.66
N LYS A 253 4.02 1.32 17.70
CA LYS A 253 5.43 1.74 17.88
C LYS A 253 5.86 2.97 17.06
N ARG A 254 4.93 3.88 16.76
CA ARG A 254 5.30 5.22 16.31
C ARG A 254 5.50 6.19 17.46
#